data_26fb1beb3a3082c2b145528021123615
#
_entry.id   26fb1beb3a3082c2b145528021123615
#
_cell.length_a   1.000
_cell.length_b   1.000
_cell.length_c   1.000
_cell.angle_alpha   90.00
_cell.angle_beta   90.00
_cell.angle_gamma   90.00
#
_symmetry.space_group_name_H-M   'P 1'
#
loop_
_entity.id
_entity.type
_entity.pdbx_description
1 polymer ?
#
loop_
_entity_poly.entity_id
_entity_poly.type
_entity_poly.pdbx_seq_one_letter_code
_entity_poly.pdbx_strand_id
1 'polypeptide(L)'
;MNWKNVFLIGALSLIPVSMMAQANILNAKLPEDIGKKTEAQIEQDNDAPLEYGYTDDRDILWSKTVWEVIDLDERVNFPLYYPTDTIGIGGDRRSLYHVLMKNIKNGKLTEVYTDSYFTEKRKFEDLSATLSKVDTTDLGYEQINAGEQISAEFINQRDLTAADIEEYRIKGIWYFDKRQGELRYRLLGIAPVAPDVNFIDDESVDPGENKVELFWVWYPAARQVLHEAKVYNQRNSARPITYDMLLNARRFNGVIYKEDNVHGDREIDDYVFDNALFQLLESKRIKEVIRDREQDMWAY
;
A
#
# COMPACT_ATOMS: atom_id res chain seq x y z
N MET A 1 -60.24 29.65 3.41
CA MET A 1 -58.97 29.14 2.89
C MET A 1 -58.67 29.95 1.64
N ASN A 2 -57.70 30.88 1.70
CA ASN A 2 -57.41 31.84 0.62
C ASN A 2 -56.78 31.14 -0.59
N TRP A 3 -57.41 31.18 -1.72
CA TRP A 3 -56.96 30.60 -2.97
C TRP A 3 -55.50 31.02 -3.36
N LYS A 4 -55.08 32.20 -2.91
CA LYS A 4 -53.70 32.69 -3.12
C LYS A 4 -52.66 31.81 -2.40
N ASN A 5 -53.00 31.24 -1.25
CA ASN A 5 -52.09 30.36 -0.50
C ASN A 5 -52.00 28.96 -1.10
N VAL A 6 -53.05 28.50 -1.78
CA VAL A 6 -53.05 27.21 -2.50
C VAL A 6 -52.17 27.29 -3.76
N PHE A 7 -52.19 28.45 -4.47
CA PHE A 7 -51.30 28.67 -5.63
C PHE A 7 -49.84 28.81 -5.20
N LEU A 8 -49.55 29.38 -4.01
CA LEU A 8 -48.17 29.52 -3.52
C LEU A 8 -47.59 28.16 -3.11
N ILE A 9 -48.38 27.27 -2.52
CA ILE A 9 -48.00 25.92 -2.16
C ILE A 9 -47.82 25.05 -3.39
N GLY A 10 -48.66 25.21 -4.42
CA GLY A 10 -48.53 24.51 -5.69
C GLY A 10 -47.30 24.93 -6.53
N ALA A 11 -46.89 26.20 -6.40
CA ALA A 11 -45.69 26.69 -7.10
C ALA A 11 -44.38 26.26 -6.40
N LEU A 12 -44.38 26.01 -5.09
CA LEU A 12 -43.22 25.51 -4.33
C LEU A 12 -42.98 24.01 -4.57
N SER A 13 -43.99 23.24 -5.02
CA SER A 13 -43.85 21.81 -5.30
C SER A 13 -43.32 21.52 -6.72
N LEU A 14 -43.11 22.53 -7.55
CA LEU A 14 -42.59 22.44 -8.92
C LEU A 14 -41.13 22.85 -9.07
N ILE A 15 -40.37 22.95 -7.99
CA ILE A 15 -38.92 23.05 -8.11
C ILE A 15 -38.45 21.66 -8.55
N PRO A 16 -37.98 21.46 -9.81
CA PRO A 16 -37.35 20.21 -10.17
C PRO A 16 -36.08 20.15 -9.33
N VAL A 17 -36.10 19.30 -8.30
CA VAL A 17 -34.85 18.83 -7.69
C VAL A 17 -34.13 18.11 -8.82
N SER A 18 -33.25 18.80 -9.52
CA SER A 18 -32.33 18.20 -10.44
C SER A 18 -31.49 17.23 -9.59
N MET A 19 -31.95 15.99 -9.48
CA MET A 19 -31.11 14.89 -9.01
C MET A 19 -29.97 14.79 -10.02
N MET A 20 -28.89 15.51 -9.77
CA MET A 20 -27.65 15.37 -10.49
C MET A 20 -27.11 13.97 -10.09
N ALA A 21 -27.53 12.97 -10.84
CA ALA A 21 -26.99 11.64 -10.73
C ALA A 21 -25.49 11.72 -11.01
N GLN A 22 -24.71 10.96 -10.28
CA GLN A 22 -23.27 10.83 -10.51
C GLN A 22 -23.04 10.58 -12.00
N ALA A 23 -22.28 11.47 -12.65
CA ALA A 23 -21.97 11.32 -14.07
C ALA A 23 -20.96 10.17 -14.23
N ASN A 24 -21.46 9.01 -14.65
CA ASN A 24 -20.58 7.93 -15.08
C ASN A 24 -20.06 8.21 -16.50
N ILE A 25 -19.11 7.41 -16.96
CA ILE A 25 -18.48 7.55 -18.28
C ILE A 25 -19.51 7.55 -19.45
N LEU A 26 -20.69 6.93 -19.26
CA LEU A 26 -21.72 6.84 -20.28
C LEU A 26 -22.61 8.09 -20.34
N ASN A 27 -22.72 8.83 -19.23
CA ASN A 27 -23.61 9.98 -19.08
C ASN A 27 -22.88 11.30 -18.95
N ALA A 28 -21.55 11.28 -18.79
CA ALA A 28 -20.74 12.49 -18.69
C ALA A 28 -20.68 13.21 -20.03
N LYS A 29 -20.94 14.52 -20.02
CA LYS A 29 -20.83 15.37 -21.21
C LYS A 29 -19.40 15.84 -21.48
N LEU A 30 -18.61 15.97 -20.42
CA LEU A 30 -17.20 16.34 -20.48
C LEU A 30 -16.37 15.27 -19.75
N PRO A 31 -15.15 14.97 -20.22
CA PRO A 31 -14.28 14.02 -19.55
C PRO A 31 -14.00 14.37 -18.08
N GLU A 32 -14.00 15.66 -17.77
CA GLU A 32 -13.77 16.18 -16.41
C GLU A 32 -14.91 15.87 -15.42
N ASP A 33 -16.10 15.56 -15.90
CA ASP A 33 -17.27 15.26 -15.07
C ASP A 33 -17.34 13.79 -14.65
N ILE A 34 -16.49 12.95 -15.25
CA ILE A 34 -16.48 11.51 -14.97
C ILE A 34 -16.03 11.27 -13.52
N GLY A 35 -16.92 10.63 -12.74
CA GLY A 35 -16.62 10.24 -11.36
C GLY A 35 -16.74 11.36 -10.32
N LYS A 36 -17.08 12.60 -10.71
CA LYS A 36 -17.38 13.65 -9.74
C LYS A 36 -18.64 13.31 -8.96
N LYS A 37 -18.52 13.29 -7.64
CA LYS A 37 -19.66 13.15 -6.73
C LYS A 37 -20.26 14.53 -6.47
N THR A 38 -21.57 14.63 -6.35
CA THR A 38 -22.25 15.85 -5.89
C THR A 38 -22.04 16.03 -4.40
N GLU A 39 -22.16 17.26 -3.89
CA GLU A 39 -22.04 17.56 -2.45
C GLU A 39 -22.99 16.70 -1.61
N ALA A 40 -24.24 16.52 -2.04
CA ALA A 40 -25.21 15.65 -1.39
C ALA A 40 -24.80 14.17 -1.39
N GLN A 41 -24.12 13.69 -2.40
CA GLN A 41 -23.57 12.34 -2.44
C GLN A 41 -22.35 12.19 -1.52
N ILE A 42 -21.52 13.23 -1.41
CA ILE A 42 -20.37 13.25 -0.49
C ILE A 42 -20.88 13.23 0.97
N GLU A 43 -21.91 14.00 1.30
CA GLU A 43 -22.49 14.02 2.63
C GLU A 43 -23.20 12.69 3.00
N GLN A 44 -23.85 12.04 2.04
CA GLN A 44 -24.53 10.74 2.26
C GLN A 44 -23.57 9.54 2.18
N ASP A 45 -22.50 9.69 1.47
CA ASP A 45 -21.53 8.61 1.21
C ASP A 45 -20.52 8.61 2.36
N ASN A 46 -20.75 7.74 3.33
CA ASN A 46 -19.81 7.50 4.42
C ASN A 46 -18.58 6.72 3.89
N ASP A 47 -17.90 7.31 2.90
CA ASP A 47 -16.78 6.71 2.18
C ASP A 47 -15.51 6.79 3.05
N ALA A 48 -15.46 5.92 4.05
CA ALA A 48 -14.35 5.79 4.99
C ALA A 48 -13.88 4.34 5.06
N PRO A 49 -12.62 4.11 5.45
CA PRO A 49 -12.15 2.75 5.72
C PRO A 49 -13.04 2.09 6.78
N LEU A 50 -13.41 0.83 6.55
CA LEU A 50 -14.15 0.07 7.56
C LEU A 50 -13.35 0.02 8.86
N GLU A 51 -13.98 0.43 9.95
CA GLU A 51 -13.35 0.41 11.26
C GLU A 51 -12.99 -1.03 11.66
N TYR A 52 -11.84 -1.18 12.29
CA TYR A 52 -11.50 -2.45 12.92
C TYR A 52 -12.38 -2.65 14.16
N GLY A 53 -12.95 -3.85 14.28
CA GLY A 53 -13.61 -4.23 15.52
C GLY A 53 -12.64 -4.15 16.70
N TYR A 54 -13.10 -3.62 17.82
CA TYR A 54 -12.33 -3.62 19.05
C TYR A 54 -12.23 -5.05 19.58
N THR A 55 -11.01 -5.50 19.85
CA THR A 55 -10.71 -6.79 20.48
C THR A 55 -9.91 -6.51 21.75
N ASP A 56 -10.42 -6.95 22.90
CA ASP A 56 -9.73 -6.83 24.19
C ASP A 56 -8.63 -7.91 24.27
N ASP A 57 -7.52 -7.62 24.96
CA ASP A 57 -6.42 -8.57 25.16
C ASP A 57 -6.89 -9.89 25.77
N ARG A 58 -7.94 -9.85 26.62
CA ARG A 58 -8.56 -11.04 27.23
C ARG A 58 -9.32 -11.91 26.24
N ASP A 59 -9.70 -11.36 25.10
CA ASP A 59 -10.46 -12.03 24.05
C ASP A 59 -9.56 -12.68 23.02
N ILE A 60 -8.25 -12.37 23.03
CA ILE A 60 -7.24 -12.97 22.18
C ILE A 60 -6.74 -14.27 22.84
N LEU A 61 -7.22 -15.41 22.36
CA LEU A 61 -6.78 -16.72 22.90
C LEU A 61 -5.47 -17.19 22.32
N TRP A 62 -5.16 -16.76 21.11
CA TRP A 62 -3.96 -17.13 20.39
C TRP A 62 -3.63 -16.05 19.36
N SER A 63 -2.35 -15.83 19.15
CA SER A 63 -1.89 -14.95 18.09
C SER A 63 -0.54 -15.41 17.52
N LYS A 64 -0.29 -15.04 16.28
CA LYS A 64 0.95 -15.34 15.55
C LYS A 64 1.28 -14.17 14.65
N THR A 65 2.43 -13.56 14.84
CA THR A 65 2.94 -12.51 13.95
C THR A 65 3.72 -13.15 12.81
N VAL A 66 3.45 -12.71 11.60
CA VAL A 66 4.11 -13.20 10.39
C VAL A 66 4.55 -12.04 9.52
N TRP A 67 5.65 -12.24 8.81
CA TRP A 67 6.13 -11.35 7.76
C TRP A 67 6.07 -12.10 6.44
N GLU A 68 5.52 -11.43 5.43
CA GLU A 68 5.29 -12.03 4.11
C GLU A 68 5.90 -11.15 3.03
N VAL A 69 6.46 -11.78 2.00
CA VAL A 69 6.89 -11.13 0.76
C VAL A 69 5.77 -11.25 -0.26
N ILE A 70 5.44 -10.14 -0.89
CA ILE A 70 4.52 -10.03 -2.03
C ILE A 70 5.39 -9.74 -3.25
N ASP A 71 5.64 -10.75 -4.05
CA ASP A 71 6.39 -10.65 -5.30
C ASP A 71 5.53 -9.96 -6.37
N LEU A 72 6.03 -8.90 -6.97
CA LEU A 72 5.32 -8.09 -7.97
C LEU A 72 5.38 -8.67 -9.38
N ASP A 73 6.22 -9.67 -9.63
CA ASP A 73 6.23 -10.41 -10.90
C ASP A 73 5.05 -11.38 -11.01
N GLU A 74 4.41 -11.70 -9.89
CA GLU A 74 3.23 -12.53 -9.89
C GLU A 74 2.00 -11.78 -10.42
N ARG A 75 1.32 -12.37 -11.40
CA ARG A 75 0.15 -11.76 -12.05
C ARG A 75 -0.96 -11.34 -11.08
N VAL A 76 -1.15 -12.06 -9.98
CA VAL A 76 -2.18 -11.76 -8.98
C VAL A 76 -1.85 -10.44 -8.25
N ASN A 77 -0.57 -10.08 -8.15
CA ASN A 77 -0.05 -8.92 -7.44
C ASN A 77 0.08 -7.67 -8.34
N PHE A 78 -0.11 -7.79 -9.66
CA PHE A 78 -0.06 -6.67 -10.60
C PHE A 78 -0.89 -5.43 -10.22
N PRO A 79 -2.06 -5.54 -9.55
CA PRO A 79 -2.79 -4.38 -9.09
C PRO A 79 -2.05 -3.50 -8.06
N LEU A 80 -1.05 -4.05 -7.37
CA LEU A 80 -0.17 -3.31 -6.45
C LEU A 80 0.96 -2.59 -7.19
N TYR A 81 1.42 -3.16 -8.30
CA TYR A 81 2.55 -2.68 -9.08
C TYR A 81 2.14 -1.65 -10.14
N TYR A 82 1.14 -1.96 -10.95
CA TYR A 82 0.73 -1.11 -12.08
C TYR A 82 -0.34 -0.08 -11.70
N PRO A 83 -0.26 1.12 -12.31
CA PRO A 83 0.64 1.57 -13.35
C PRO A 83 1.97 2.12 -12.78
N THR A 84 3.09 1.74 -13.36
CA THR A 84 4.42 2.26 -13.02
C THR A 84 4.66 3.64 -13.59
N ASP A 85 4.13 3.91 -14.80
CA ASP A 85 4.17 5.22 -15.43
C ASP A 85 2.94 6.05 -15.02
N THR A 86 3.16 7.36 -14.84
CA THR A 86 2.12 8.32 -14.51
C THR A 86 1.65 9.15 -15.69
N ILE A 87 2.31 9.03 -16.85
CA ILE A 87 2.05 9.83 -18.05
C ILE A 87 1.08 9.08 -18.96
N GLY A 88 0.05 9.78 -19.45
CA GLY A 88 -0.88 9.21 -20.46
C GLY A 88 -1.91 8.23 -19.92
N ILE A 89 -2.01 8.06 -18.59
CA ILE A 89 -2.97 7.15 -17.98
C ILE A 89 -4.24 7.91 -17.61
N GLY A 90 -5.37 7.48 -18.20
CA GLY A 90 -6.69 7.99 -17.84
C GLY A 90 -7.08 7.58 -16.42
N GLY A 91 -7.55 8.55 -15.63
CA GLY A 91 -8.00 8.36 -14.25
C GLY A 91 -6.90 8.49 -13.21
N ASP A 92 -7.32 8.46 -11.93
CA ASP A 92 -6.44 8.71 -10.76
C ASP A 92 -5.72 7.44 -10.27
N ARG A 93 -5.64 6.40 -11.11
CA ARG A 93 -4.94 5.17 -10.73
C ARG A 93 -3.44 5.39 -10.71
N ARG A 94 -2.82 4.96 -9.64
CA ARG A 94 -1.35 5.01 -9.44
C ARG A 94 -0.93 3.71 -8.77
N SER A 95 0.36 3.32 -8.90
CA SER A 95 0.93 2.20 -8.15
C SER A 95 0.89 2.46 -6.65
N LEU A 96 0.94 1.40 -5.85
CA LEU A 96 0.96 1.52 -4.40
C LEU A 96 2.14 2.36 -3.91
N TYR A 97 3.33 2.14 -4.48
CA TYR A 97 4.53 2.93 -4.16
C TYR A 97 4.31 4.43 -4.40
N HIS A 98 3.76 4.78 -5.56
CA HIS A 98 3.48 6.18 -5.88
C HIS A 98 2.49 6.80 -4.88
N VAL A 99 1.45 6.06 -4.49
CA VAL A 99 0.47 6.53 -3.49
C VAL A 99 1.13 6.78 -2.15
N LEU A 100 1.96 5.84 -1.67
CA LEU A 100 2.69 5.99 -0.41
C LEU A 100 3.62 7.20 -0.47
N MET A 101 4.49 7.28 -1.48
CA MET A 101 5.46 8.36 -1.63
C MET A 101 4.83 9.75 -1.74
N LYS A 102 3.76 9.88 -2.54
CA LYS A 102 3.01 11.13 -2.66
C LYS A 102 2.48 11.62 -1.32
N ASN A 103 1.95 10.71 -0.50
CA ASN A 103 1.34 11.07 0.77
C ASN A 103 2.36 11.26 1.90
N ILE A 104 3.50 10.60 1.84
CA ILE A 104 4.65 10.89 2.72
C ILE A 104 5.19 12.30 2.38
N LYS A 105 5.43 12.60 1.11
CA LYS A 105 5.91 13.89 0.65
C LYS A 105 4.96 15.05 1.01
N ASN A 106 3.66 14.82 0.95
CA ASN A 106 2.64 15.81 1.30
C ASN A 106 2.38 15.89 2.81
N GLY A 107 3.06 15.10 3.64
CA GLY A 107 2.88 15.07 5.09
C GLY A 107 1.54 14.50 5.59
N LYS A 108 0.73 13.89 4.70
CA LYS A 108 -0.50 13.18 5.09
C LYS A 108 -0.20 11.86 5.81
N LEU A 109 0.92 11.22 5.45
CA LEU A 109 1.40 9.98 6.03
C LEU A 109 2.68 10.24 6.80
N THR A 110 2.59 10.24 8.13
CA THR A 110 3.69 10.56 9.06
C THR A 110 4.22 9.35 9.82
N GLU A 111 3.48 8.24 9.81
CA GLU A 111 3.86 7.02 10.50
C GLU A 111 4.73 6.14 9.60
N VAL A 112 5.95 6.61 9.37
CA VAL A 112 6.98 5.95 8.56
C VAL A 112 8.18 5.61 9.44
N TYR A 113 8.73 4.41 9.28
CA TYR A 113 9.72 3.82 10.16
C TYR A 113 10.86 3.19 9.38
N THR A 114 11.98 2.97 10.06
CA THR A 114 13.17 2.32 9.49
C THR A 114 12.97 0.81 9.35
N ASP A 115 12.33 0.20 10.35
CA ASP A 115 12.27 -1.25 10.52
C ASP A 115 10.84 -1.78 10.68
N SER A 116 10.69 -3.10 10.57
CA SER A 116 9.41 -3.79 10.75
C SER A 116 8.89 -3.81 12.19
N TYR A 117 9.70 -3.39 13.17
CA TYR A 117 9.32 -3.30 14.59
C TYR A 117 8.80 -1.92 14.96
N PHE A 118 8.87 -0.95 14.03
CA PHE A 118 8.40 0.43 14.21
C PHE A 118 9.08 1.16 15.36
N THR A 119 10.38 0.95 15.52
CA THR A 119 11.14 1.51 16.64
C THR A 119 11.55 2.94 16.38
N GLU A 120 12.02 3.25 15.17
CA GLU A 120 12.55 4.54 14.79
C GLU A 120 11.76 5.17 13.65
N LYS A 121 11.16 6.35 13.90
CA LYS A 121 10.45 7.11 12.87
C LYS A 121 11.44 7.79 11.93
N ARG A 122 11.11 7.76 10.63
CA ARG A 122 11.83 8.51 9.59
C ARG A 122 11.00 9.67 9.07
N LYS A 123 11.68 10.75 8.72
CA LYS A 123 11.11 11.87 8.00
C LYS A 123 11.38 11.73 6.50
N PHE A 124 10.63 12.46 5.69
CA PHE A 124 10.82 12.43 4.24
C PHE A 124 12.23 12.84 3.80
N GLU A 125 12.86 13.79 4.52
CA GLU A 125 14.21 14.23 4.24
C GLU A 125 15.25 13.10 4.38
N ASP A 126 15.06 12.25 5.40
CA ASP A 126 15.93 11.08 5.64
C ASP A 126 15.72 10.00 4.57
N LEU A 127 14.48 9.86 4.10
CA LEU A 127 14.15 8.92 3.03
C LEU A 127 14.73 9.35 1.68
N SER A 128 14.76 10.65 1.40
CA SER A 128 15.24 11.16 0.12
C SER A 128 16.68 10.73 -0.16
N ALA A 129 17.51 10.63 0.86
CA ALA A 129 18.90 10.15 0.75
C ALA A 129 19.00 8.66 0.37
N THR A 130 18.03 7.84 0.78
CA THR A 130 17.98 6.40 0.44
C THR A 130 17.35 6.16 -0.94
N LEU A 131 16.51 7.08 -1.40
CA LEU A 131 15.71 6.94 -2.62
C LEU A 131 16.39 7.57 -3.85
N SER A 132 17.43 8.37 -3.66
CA SER A 132 18.09 9.05 -4.77
C SER A 132 19.62 8.94 -4.65
N LYS A 133 20.24 8.59 -5.78
CA LYS A 133 21.69 8.61 -5.95
C LYS A 133 22.05 9.87 -6.71
N VAL A 134 23.02 10.59 -6.18
CA VAL A 134 23.63 11.75 -6.86
C VAL A 134 25.06 11.39 -7.20
N ASP A 135 25.33 11.25 -8.48
CA ASP A 135 26.66 10.93 -8.99
C ASP A 135 27.25 12.13 -9.74
N THR A 136 28.49 12.45 -9.46
CA THR A 136 29.17 13.58 -10.10
C THR A 136 30.13 13.04 -11.14
N THR A 137 30.03 13.53 -12.38
CA THR A 137 30.94 13.14 -13.46
C THR A 137 32.37 13.61 -13.21
N ASP A 138 33.34 13.00 -13.87
CA ASP A 138 34.78 13.39 -13.75
C ASP A 138 34.99 14.88 -14.02
N LEU A 139 34.26 15.46 -15.00
CA LEU A 139 34.30 16.90 -15.30
C LEU A 139 33.72 17.74 -14.15
N GLY A 140 32.72 17.23 -13.45
CA GLY A 140 32.20 17.88 -12.24
C GLY A 140 33.22 17.89 -11.11
N TYR A 141 33.99 16.81 -10.93
CA TYR A 141 35.10 16.79 -9.98
C TYR A 141 36.23 17.75 -10.34
N GLU A 142 36.51 17.95 -11.66
CA GLU A 142 37.46 18.95 -12.10
C GLU A 142 37.00 20.39 -11.74
N GLN A 143 35.72 20.70 -11.88
CA GLN A 143 35.16 22.00 -11.45
C GLN A 143 35.28 22.19 -9.91
N ILE A 144 34.99 21.16 -9.13
CA ILE A 144 35.18 21.20 -7.67
C ILE A 144 36.63 21.53 -7.31
N ASN A 145 37.58 20.82 -7.98
CA ASN A 145 39.01 21.01 -7.74
C ASN A 145 39.51 22.39 -8.19
N ALA A 146 38.84 22.98 -9.18
CA ALA A 146 39.10 24.36 -9.63
C ALA A 146 38.46 25.43 -8.70
N GLY A 147 37.67 25.01 -7.69
CA GLY A 147 36.96 25.92 -6.78
C GLY A 147 35.71 26.55 -7.39
N GLU A 148 35.18 26.01 -8.48
CA GLU A 148 33.98 26.44 -9.15
C GLU A 148 32.74 25.70 -8.61
N GLN A 149 31.54 26.28 -8.78
CA GLN A 149 30.30 25.57 -8.51
C GLN A 149 30.03 24.55 -9.60
N ILE A 150 29.64 23.34 -9.19
CA ILE A 150 29.31 22.27 -10.14
C ILE A 150 28.10 22.70 -10.98
N SER A 151 28.23 22.64 -12.29
CA SER A 151 27.12 22.85 -13.21
C SER A 151 26.17 21.66 -13.14
N ALA A 152 24.86 21.89 -13.19
CA ALA A 152 23.83 20.84 -13.13
C ALA A 152 23.98 19.77 -14.23
N GLU A 153 24.67 20.07 -15.32
CA GLU A 153 24.97 19.15 -16.42
C GLU A 153 25.95 18.04 -16.04
N PHE A 154 26.74 18.22 -14.96
CA PHE A 154 27.74 17.26 -14.48
C PHE A 154 27.26 16.46 -13.26
N ILE A 155 26.00 16.67 -12.87
CA ILE A 155 25.34 15.96 -11.78
C ILE A 155 24.33 14.98 -12.39
N ASN A 156 24.60 13.69 -12.29
CA ASN A 156 23.63 12.64 -12.62
C ASN A 156 22.83 12.30 -11.37
N GLN A 157 21.57 12.67 -11.35
CA GLN A 157 20.66 12.24 -10.29
C GLN A 157 19.77 11.12 -10.78
N ARG A 158 19.75 10.02 -10.06
CA ARG A 158 18.84 8.89 -10.28
C ARG A 158 17.94 8.70 -9.07
N ASP A 159 16.66 8.84 -9.28
CA ASP A 159 15.65 8.61 -8.26
C ASP A 159 14.98 7.25 -8.49
N LEU A 160 14.73 6.49 -7.41
CA LEU A 160 13.95 5.26 -7.49
C LEU A 160 12.50 5.59 -7.87
N THR A 161 12.01 4.88 -8.87
CA THR A 161 10.67 5.02 -9.42
C THR A 161 9.79 3.84 -9.03
N ALA A 162 8.50 3.91 -9.36
CA ALA A 162 7.60 2.79 -9.13
C ALA A 162 7.97 1.54 -9.95
N ALA A 163 8.74 1.69 -11.05
CA ALA A 163 9.20 0.59 -11.87
C ALA A 163 10.35 -0.20 -11.25
N ASP A 164 11.09 0.44 -10.33
CA ASP A 164 12.23 -0.19 -9.67
C ASP A 164 11.81 -1.02 -8.43
N ILE A 165 10.53 -0.96 -8.03
CA ILE A 165 10.01 -1.75 -6.91
C ILE A 165 9.76 -3.18 -7.38
N GLU A 166 10.40 -4.15 -6.75
CA GLU A 166 10.29 -5.56 -7.11
C GLU A 166 9.32 -6.33 -6.22
N GLU A 167 9.24 -5.97 -4.94
CA GLU A 167 8.38 -6.67 -3.98
C GLU A 167 7.86 -5.73 -2.89
N TYR A 168 6.83 -6.16 -2.17
CA TYR A 168 6.42 -5.56 -0.90
C TYR A 168 6.62 -6.56 0.22
N ARG A 169 7.21 -6.11 1.32
CA ARG A 169 7.20 -6.84 2.58
C ARG A 169 6.07 -6.36 3.44
N ILE A 170 5.31 -7.27 4.00
CA ILE A 170 4.20 -6.95 4.90
C ILE A 170 4.39 -7.67 6.23
N LYS A 171 3.98 -7.00 7.30
CA LYS A 171 3.89 -7.55 8.64
C LYS A 171 2.44 -7.59 9.07
N GLY A 172 2.00 -8.73 9.55
CA GLY A 172 0.64 -8.89 10.05
C GLY A 172 0.55 -9.85 11.21
N ILE A 173 -0.57 -9.80 11.89
CA ILE A 173 -0.86 -10.68 13.01
C ILE A 173 -2.12 -11.48 12.73
N TRP A 174 -2.02 -12.79 12.86
CA TRP A 174 -3.15 -13.69 12.97
C TRP A 174 -3.53 -13.83 14.43
N TYR A 175 -4.81 -13.72 14.76
CA TYR A 175 -5.29 -13.87 16.11
C TYR A 175 -6.67 -14.52 16.13
N PHE A 176 -6.93 -15.33 17.15
CA PHE A 176 -8.22 -15.95 17.39
C PHE A 176 -9.00 -15.13 18.41
N ASP A 177 -10.12 -14.57 17.96
CA ASP A 177 -11.04 -13.78 18.80
C ASP A 177 -12.06 -14.70 19.46
N LYS A 178 -11.94 -14.88 20.80
CA LYS A 178 -12.83 -15.73 21.60
C LYS A 178 -14.30 -15.31 21.52
N ARG A 179 -14.55 -14.00 21.44
CA ARG A 179 -15.94 -13.47 21.46
C ARG A 179 -16.66 -13.78 20.16
N GLN A 180 -15.92 -13.78 19.05
CA GLN A 180 -16.47 -14.02 17.72
C GLN A 180 -16.28 -15.46 17.27
N GLY A 181 -15.37 -16.20 17.92
CA GLY A 181 -15.05 -17.55 17.55
C GLY A 181 -14.40 -17.66 16.17
N GLU A 182 -13.63 -16.65 15.74
CA GLU A 182 -13.06 -16.56 14.42
C GLU A 182 -11.56 -16.29 14.45
N LEU A 183 -10.83 -16.92 13.54
CA LEU A 183 -9.46 -16.56 13.22
C LEU A 183 -9.48 -15.30 12.33
N ARG A 184 -8.77 -14.26 12.75
CA ARG A 184 -8.69 -12.98 12.04
C ARG A 184 -7.26 -12.62 11.73
N TYR A 185 -7.12 -11.85 10.66
CA TYR A 185 -5.86 -11.25 10.28
C TYR A 185 -5.93 -9.73 10.39
N ARG A 186 -4.85 -9.14 10.90
CA ARG A 186 -4.69 -7.68 10.91
C ARG A 186 -3.33 -7.32 10.33
N LEU A 187 -3.35 -6.57 9.24
CA LEU A 187 -2.15 -6.00 8.64
C LEU A 187 -1.65 -4.86 9.55
N LEU A 188 -0.37 -4.91 9.89
CA LEU A 188 0.29 -3.94 10.79
C LEU A 188 1.23 -3.02 10.02
N GLY A 189 1.94 -3.52 9.03
CA GLY A 189 2.90 -2.75 8.29
C GLY A 189 3.11 -3.21 6.87
N ILE A 190 3.61 -2.30 6.05
CA ILE A 190 3.99 -2.56 4.67
C ILE A 190 5.25 -1.78 4.33
N ALA A 191 6.16 -2.41 3.60
CA ALA A 191 7.39 -1.81 3.12
C ALA A 191 7.61 -2.13 1.64
N PRO A 192 7.87 -1.12 0.79
CA PRO A 192 8.37 -1.36 -0.56
C PRO A 192 9.84 -1.79 -0.49
N VAL A 193 10.22 -2.70 -1.38
CA VAL A 193 11.56 -3.22 -1.51
C VAL A 193 12.04 -3.02 -2.94
N ALA A 194 13.22 -2.50 -3.08
CA ALA A 194 13.87 -2.24 -4.36
C ALA A 194 15.36 -2.59 -4.28
N PRO A 195 16.05 -2.75 -5.40
CA PRO A 195 17.50 -2.77 -5.42
C PRO A 195 18.08 -1.48 -4.81
N ASP A 196 19.21 -1.60 -4.11
CA ASP A 196 19.90 -0.42 -3.57
C ASP A 196 20.31 0.51 -4.72
N VAL A 197 19.85 1.77 -4.65
CA VAL A 197 20.11 2.78 -5.68
C VAL A 197 21.62 2.99 -5.95
N ASN A 198 22.48 2.70 -4.97
CA ASN A 198 23.92 2.85 -5.11
C ASN A 198 24.54 1.80 -6.03
N PHE A 199 23.95 0.61 -6.11
CA PHE A 199 24.46 -0.54 -6.86
C PHE A 199 23.60 -0.93 -8.07
N ILE A 200 22.51 -0.23 -8.33
CA ILE A 200 21.54 -0.58 -9.37
C ILE A 200 22.16 -0.59 -10.78
N ASP A 201 23.24 0.17 -11.00
CA ASP A 201 23.96 0.26 -12.26
C ASP A 201 25.26 -0.60 -12.27
N ASP A 202 25.53 -1.36 -11.20
CA ASP A 202 26.73 -2.18 -11.07
C ASP A 202 26.44 -3.60 -11.55
N GLU A 203 26.89 -3.93 -12.77
CA GLU A 203 26.74 -5.26 -13.38
C GLU A 203 27.44 -6.39 -12.59
N SER A 204 28.31 -6.06 -11.63
CA SER A 204 29.02 -7.05 -10.81
C SER A 204 28.21 -7.55 -9.62
N VAL A 205 27.10 -6.88 -9.28
CA VAL A 205 26.23 -7.22 -8.16
C VAL A 205 25.00 -7.95 -8.69
N ASP A 206 24.69 -9.11 -8.12
CA ASP A 206 23.46 -9.83 -8.45
C ASP A 206 22.25 -9.02 -7.99
N PRO A 207 21.31 -8.64 -8.89
CA PRO A 207 20.11 -7.89 -8.52
C PRO A 207 19.29 -8.57 -7.43
N GLY A 208 19.31 -9.92 -7.36
CA GLY A 208 18.59 -10.69 -6.34
C GLY A 208 19.14 -10.55 -4.92
N GLU A 209 20.44 -10.29 -4.77
CA GLU A 209 21.11 -10.19 -3.47
C GLU A 209 21.12 -8.77 -2.90
N ASN A 210 20.81 -7.77 -3.72
CA ASN A 210 20.94 -6.35 -3.36
C ASN A 210 19.60 -5.66 -3.07
N LYS A 211 18.62 -6.40 -2.58
CA LYS A 211 17.30 -5.86 -2.23
C LYS A 211 17.29 -5.23 -0.84
N VAL A 212 16.80 -4.00 -0.77
CA VAL A 212 16.68 -3.25 0.49
C VAL A 212 15.25 -2.81 0.75
N GLU A 213 14.84 -2.90 2.01
CA GLU A 213 13.59 -2.32 2.48
C GLU A 213 13.76 -0.79 2.54
N LEU A 214 12.99 -0.07 1.74
CA LEU A 214 13.15 1.38 1.66
C LEU A 214 12.66 2.09 2.92
N PHE A 215 11.46 1.72 3.37
CA PHE A 215 10.83 2.22 4.59
C PHE A 215 9.64 1.37 4.97
N TRP A 216 9.31 1.36 6.24
CA TRP A 216 8.11 0.72 6.78
C TRP A 216 7.02 1.74 7.06
N VAL A 217 5.81 1.45 6.66
CA VAL A 217 4.62 2.26 6.93
C VAL A 217 3.74 1.54 7.92
N TRP A 218 3.34 2.22 9.00
CA TRP A 218 2.34 1.71 9.93
C TRP A 218 0.98 1.71 9.26
N TYR A 219 0.50 0.52 8.88
CA TYR A 219 -0.67 0.36 8.04
C TYR A 219 -1.96 0.97 8.61
N PRO A 220 -2.28 0.82 9.93
CA PRO A 220 -3.49 1.41 10.49
C PRO A 220 -3.59 2.93 10.31
N ALA A 221 -2.47 3.65 10.34
CA ALA A 221 -2.44 5.09 10.07
C ALA A 221 -2.54 5.43 8.58
N ALA A 222 -2.11 4.52 7.70
CA ALA A 222 -2.16 4.70 6.26
C ALA A 222 -3.54 4.41 5.64
N ARG A 223 -4.45 3.79 6.38
CA ARG A 223 -5.73 3.29 5.84
C ARG A 223 -6.56 4.36 5.15
N GLN A 224 -6.65 5.57 5.72
CA GLN A 224 -7.40 6.67 5.11
C GLN A 224 -6.83 7.04 3.73
N VAL A 225 -5.51 7.17 3.63
CA VAL A 225 -4.80 7.49 2.39
C VAL A 225 -4.97 6.39 1.34
N LEU A 226 -4.89 5.12 1.77
CA LEU A 226 -5.05 3.95 0.93
C LEU A 226 -6.50 3.72 0.50
N HIS A 227 -7.46 4.20 1.28
CA HIS A 227 -8.89 4.18 0.94
C HIS A 227 -9.23 5.22 -0.14
N GLU A 228 -8.61 6.39 -0.10
CA GLU A 228 -8.78 7.42 -1.14
C GLU A 228 -8.21 6.98 -2.49
N ALA A 229 -7.21 6.11 -2.49
CA ALA A 229 -6.52 5.65 -3.69
C ALA A 229 -7.20 4.42 -4.32
N LYS A 230 -7.51 4.53 -5.62
CA LYS A 230 -8.23 3.48 -6.36
C LYS A 230 -7.30 2.56 -7.14
N VAL A 231 -7.63 1.29 -7.14
CA VAL A 231 -6.92 0.21 -7.81
C VAL A 231 -7.76 -0.35 -8.96
N TYR A 232 -7.09 -0.85 -9.99
CA TYR A 232 -7.75 -1.53 -11.08
C TYR A 232 -8.36 -2.85 -10.63
N ASN A 233 -9.68 -2.99 -10.83
CA ASN A 233 -10.38 -4.24 -10.58
C ASN A 233 -10.46 -5.04 -11.88
N GLN A 234 -9.65 -6.08 -12.02
CA GLN A 234 -9.60 -6.94 -13.20
C GLN A 234 -10.94 -7.63 -13.51
N ARG A 235 -11.77 -7.87 -12.49
CA ARG A 235 -13.05 -8.57 -12.64
C ARG A 235 -14.19 -7.63 -13.05
N ASN A 236 -14.12 -6.38 -12.66
CA ASN A 236 -15.16 -5.39 -12.95
C ASN A 236 -14.59 -3.98 -12.96
N SER A 237 -14.28 -3.47 -14.13
CA SER A 237 -13.73 -2.13 -14.31
C SER A 237 -14.70 -0.99 -13.93
N ALA A 238 -16.02 -1.28 -13.93
CA ALA A 238 -17.03 -0.30 -13.53
C ALA A 238 -17.06 -0.06 -12.01
N ARG A 239 -16.47 -0.95 -11.21
CA ARG A 239 -16.40 -0.83 -9.76
C ARG A 239 -14.96 -0.90 -9.30
N PRO A 240 -14.23 0.22 -9.26
CA PRO A 240 -12.87 0.27 -8.72
C PRO A 240 -12.90 -0.14 -7.25
N ILE A 241 -11.82 -0.77 -6.80
CA ILE A 241 -11.57 -1.09 -5.39
C ILE A 241 -10.47 -0.16 -4.86
N THR A 242 -10.39 0.00 -3.56
CA THR A 242 -9.34 0.79 -2.92
C THR A 242 -8.17 -0.08 -2.49
N TYR A 243 -6.99 0.51 -2.28
CA TYR A 243 -5.85 -0.23 -1.73
C TYR A 243 -6.15 -0.79 -0.33
N ASP A 244 -6.86 -0.02 0.52
CA ASP A 244 -7.28 -0.51 1.83
C ASP A 244 -8.15 -1.77 1.72
N MET A 245 -9.13 -1.78 0.80
CA MET A 245 -9.96 -2.95 0.56
C MET A 245 -9.16 -4.14 0.01
N LEU A 246 -8.24 -3.91 -0.93
CA LEU A 246 -7.41 -4.95 -1.54
C LEU A 246 -6.53 -5.63 -0.49
N LEU A 247 -5.85 -4.82 0.33
CA LEU A 247 -4.91 -5.30 1.34
C LEU A 247 -5.62 -5.97 2.52
N ASN A 248 -6.70 -5.39 3.05
CA ASN A 248 -7.47 -6.00 4.14
C ASN A 248 -8.19 -7.28 3.71
N ALA A 249 -8.67 -7.35 2.47
CA ALA A 249 -9.27 -8.57 1.94
C ALA A 249 -8.23 -9.62 1.48
N ARG A 250 -6.94 -9.34 1.65
CA ARG A 250 -5.81 -10.20 1.25
C ARG A 250 -5.93 -10.68 -0.21
N ARG A 251 -6.26 -9.77 -1.13
CA ARG A 251 -6.38 -10.09 -2.56
C ARG A 251 -5.03 -10.04 -3.28
N PHE A 252 -4.04 -10.66 -2.68
CA PHE A 252 -2.68 -10.81 -3.19
C PHE A 252 -2.15 -12.19 -2.81
N ASN A 253 -1.09 -12.62 -3.45
CA ASN A 253 -0.30 -13.76 -3.02
C ASN A 253 0.92 -13.27 -2.24
N GLY A 254 1.19 -13.88 -1.09
CA GLY A 254 2.35 -13.59 -0.27
C GLY A 254 2.97 -14.88 0.28
N VAL A 255 4.28 -14.89 0.39
CA VAL A 255 5.07 -15.99 0.94
C VAL A 255 5.61 -15.57 2.29
N ILE A 256 5.37 -16.35 3.35
CA ILE A 256 5.91 -16.08 4.68
C ILE A 256 7.42 -16.34 4.63
N TYR A 257 8.22 -15.36 5.00
CA TYR A 257 9.67 -15.48 5.11
C TYR A 257 10.16 -15.42 6.56
N LYS A 258 9.29 -14.98 7.48
CA LYS A 258 9.63 -14.82 8.89
C LYS A 258 8.37 -14.97 9.76
N GLU A 259 8.53 -15.59 10.93
CA GLU A 259 7.48 -15.65 11.95
C GLU A 259 8.04 -15.30 13.33
N ASP A 260 7.18 -14.91 14.26
CA ASP A 260 7.57 -14.75 15.65
C ASP A 260 7.96 -16.10 16.25
N ASN A 261 9.15 -16.19 16.79
CA ASN A 261 9.70 -17.43 17.34
C ASN A 261 10.62 -17.17 18.55
N VAL A 262 10.89 -18.21 19.29
CA VAL A 262 11.74 -18.16 20.51
C VAL A 262 13.22 -17.84 20.23
N HIS A 263 13.63 -17.82 18.96
CA HIS A 263 15.00 -17.58 18.54
C HIS A 263 15.25 -16.11 18.12
N GLY A 264 14.36 -15.19 18.53
CA GLY A 264 14.46 -13.77 18.18
C GLY A 264 13.94 -13.44 16.79
N ASP A 265 12.85 -14.10 16.38
CA ASP A 265 12.18 -13.87 15.10
C ASP A 265 13.12 -14.11 13.89
N ARG A 266 13.85 -15.22 13.94
CA ARG A 266 14.77 -15.63 12.88
C ARG A 266 14.04 -15.87 11.57
N GLU A 267 14.62 -15.42 10.47
CA GLU A 267 14.08 -15.61 9.11
C GLU A 267 14.23 -17.07 8.66
N ILE A 268 13.41 -17.48 7.67
CA ILE A 268 13.43 -18.86 7.18
C ILE A 268 14.75 -19.21 6.51
N ASP A 269 15.34 -18.26 5.78
CA ASP A 269 16.62 -18.44 5.12
C ASP A 269 17.80 -18.59 6.11
N ASP A 270 17.70 -18.02 7.32
CA ASP A 270 18.70 -18.20 8.38
C ASP A 270 18.85 -19.66 8.84
N TYR A 271 17.86 -20.53 8.65
CA TYR A 271 17.91 -21.93 9.06
C TYR A 271 17.62 -22.93 7.93
N VAL A 272 17.17 -22.45 6.79
CA VAL A 272 16.98 -23.23 5.56
C VAL A 272 17.83 -22.60 4.47
N PHE A 273 19.14 -22.88 4.51
CA PHE A 273 20.11 -22.31 3.59
C PHE A 273 19.97 -22.84 2.16
N ASP A 274 20.20 -22.01 1.18
CA ASP A 274 20.42 -22.31 -0.25
C ASP A 274 19.37 -23.22 -0.91
N ASN A 275 18.16 -23.29 -0.36
CA ASN A 275 17.11 -24.13 -0.93
C ASN A 275 15.74 -23.45 -0.95
N ALA A 276 15.47 -22.71 -2.02
CA ALA A 276 14.20 -21.99 -2.21
C ALA A 276 12.96 -22.90 -2.10
N LEU A 277 13.06 -24.18 -2.54
CA LEU A 277 11.95 -25.12 -2.41
C LEU A 277 11.65 -25.45 -0.94
N PHE A 278 12.68 -25.71 -0.13
CA PHE A 278 12.47 -25.98 1.30
C PHE A 278 12.02 -24.73 2.05
N GLN A 279 12.48 -23.55 1.70
CA GLN A 279 11.97 -22.28 2.23
C GLN A 279 10.49 -22.11 1.93
N LEU A 280 10.05 -22.41 0.71
CA LEU A 280 8.64 -22.37 0.32
C LEU A 280 7.81 -23.42 1.06
N LEU A 281 8.33 -24.63 1.26
CA LEU A 281 7.66 -25.67 2.05
C LEU A 281 7.53 -25.27 3.51
N GLU A 282 8.53 -24.60 4.08
CA GLU A 282 8.48 -24.09 5.45
C GLU A 282 7.45 -22.95 5.58
N SER A 283 7.42 -22.02 4.63
CA SER A 283 6.36 -21.03 4.55
C SER A 283 4.97 -21.64 4.52
N LYS A 284 4.81 -22.71 3.74
CA LYS A 284 3.55 -23.46 3.66
C LYS A 284 3.23 -24.15 4.99
N ARG A 285 4.21 -24.75 5.65
CA ARG A 285 4.05 -25.37 6.98
C ARG A 285 3.54 -24.35 8.00
N ILE A 286 4.09 -23.13 8.02
CA ILE A 286 3.64 -22.07 8.92
C ILE A 286 2.18 -21.70 8.63
N LYS A 287 1.80 -21.56 7.35
CA LYS A 287 0.41 -21.30 6.94
C LYS A 287 -0.52 -22.44 7.38
N GLU A 288 -0.06 -23.69 7.30
CA GLU A 288 -0.83 -24.86 7.75
C GLU A 288 -1.03 -24.85 9.27
N VAL A 289 0.00 -24.55 10.05
CA VAL A 289 -0.11 -24.42 11.52
C VAL A 289 -1.16 -23.38 11.92
N ILE A 290 -1.19 -22.22 11.22
CA ILE A 290 -2.19 -21.18 11.48
C ILE A 290 -3.60 -21.69 11.18
N ARG A 291 -3.78 -22.35 10.04
CA ARG A 291 -5.08 -22.93 9.63
C ARG A 291 -5.54 -24.06 10.54
N ASP A 292 -4.63 -24.97 10.90
CA ASP A 292 -4.95 -26.11 11.76
C ASP A 292 -5.35 -25.63 13.17
N ARG A 293 -4.75 -24.51 13.63
CA ARG A 293 -5.16 -23.87 14.88
C ARG A 293 -6.61 -23.41 14.86
N GLU A 294 -7.07 -22.87 13.74
CA GLU A 294 -8.49 -22.51 13.57
C GLU A 294 -9.39 -23.73 13.70
N GLN A 295 -9.02 -24.84 13.05
CA GLN A 295 -9.80 -26.09 13.11
C GLN A 295 -9.84 -26.68 14.52
N ASP A 296 -8.72 -26.67 15.24
CA ASP A 296 -8.64 -27.15 16.63
C ASP A 296 -9.57 -26.38 17.56
N MET A 297 -9.74 -25.09 17.33
CA MET A 297 -10.62 -24.23 18.16
C MET A 297 -12.12 -24.51 17.92
N TRP A 298 -12.48 -25.08 16.78
CA TRP A 298 -13.86 -25.51 16.49
C TRP A 298 -14.20 -26.92 17.01
N ALA A 299 -13.21 -27.68 17.43
CA ALA A 299 -13.39 -29.07 17.87
C ALA A 299 -13.86 -29.21 19.33
N TYR A 300 -14.09 -28.11 20.06
CA TYR A 300 -14.54 -28.06 21.44
C TYR A 300 -15.98 -27.56 21.58
#